data_07f195c2a873dde960029a70932c51b6
#
_entry.id   07f195c2a873dde960029a70932c51b6
#
_cell.length_a   1.000
_cell.length_b   1.000
_cell.length_c   1.000
_cell.angle_alpha   90.00
_cell.angle_beta   90.00
_cell.angle_gamma   90.00
#
_symmetry.space_group_name_H-M   'P 1'
#
loop_
_entity.id
_entity.type
_entity.pdbx_description
1 polymer ?
#
loop_
_entity_poly.entity_id
_entity_poly.type
_entity_poly.pdbx_seq_one_letter_code
_entity_poly.pdbx_strand_id
1 'polypeptide(L)'
;MIQRPFSFTKWIEEHRHLLKPPVMNQVVYKDNENFIVMVVGGPNKRKDFHYNETEEFFYQLEGNIVVKIVEDGKIVDIHINEGEIFLLPPKVPHSPRRPANSVGLVMEIKRPADMLDAFQWYCESCSSLLYEEKLPVHDIVKDLPV
;
A
#
# COMPACT_ATOMS: atom_id res chain seq x y z
N MET A 1 17.68 -22.61 4.17
CA MET A 1 16.51 -23.38 4.61
C MET A 1 15.24 -22.69 4.15
N ILE A 2 14.29 -23.44 3.58
CA ILE A 2 13.01 -22.88 3.14
C ILE A 2 12.11 -22.70 4.36
N GLN A 3 11.58 -21.50 4.54
CA GLN A 3 10.63 -21.23 5.61
C GLN A 3 9.35 -22.04 5.40
N ARG A 4 8.89 -22.71 6.44
CA ARG A 4 7.69 -23.54 6.37
C ARG A 4 6.43 -22.68 6.47
N PRO A 5 5.30 -23.17 5.96
CA PRO A 5 4.03 -22.46 6.14
C PRO A 5 3.73 -22.22 7.60
N PHE A 6 3.10 -21.08 7.87
CA PHE A 6 2.68 -20.69 9.22
C PHE A 6 1.28 -20.10 9.17
N SER A 7 0.63 -20.00 10.32
CA SER A 7 -0.72 -19.44 10.39
C SER A 7 -0.69 -17.92 10.21
N PHE A 8 -1.27 -17.45 9.13
CA PHE A 8 -1.38 -16.02 8.86
C PHE A 8 -2.28 -15.32 9.89
N THR A 9 -3.36 -15.96 10.30
CA THR A 9 -4.24 -15.43 11.34
C THR A 9 -3.49 -15.20 12.65
N LYS A 10 -2.68 -16.17 13.06
CA LYS A 10 -1.85 -16.03 14.27
C LYS A 10 -0.80 -14.95 14.11
N TRP A 11 -0.18 -14.85 12.94
CA TRP A 11 0.80 -13.83 12.65
C TRP A 11 0.18 -12.43 12.80
N ILE A 12 -1.02 -12.24 12.29
CA ILE A 12 -1.73 -10.96 12.42
C ILE A 12 -1.99 -10.64 13.89
N GLU A 13 -2.46 -11.60 14.69
CA GLU A 13 -2.71 -11.38 16.10
C GLU A 13 -1.44 -11.00 16.87
N GLU A 14 -0.32 -11.65 16.56
CA GLU A 14 0.98 -11.35 17.18
C GLU A 14 1.52 -9.97 16.81
N HIS A 15 1.14 -9.43 15.65
CA HIS A 15 1.61 -8.15 15.14
C HIS A 15 0.56 -7.04 15.19
N ARG A 16 -0.65 -7.33 15.63
CA ARG A 16 -1.77 -6.38 15.61
C ARG A 16 -1.44 -5.05 16.26
N HIS A 17 -0.67 -5.07 17.34
CA HIS A 17 -0.26 -3.86 18.04
C HIS A 17 0.63 -2.93 17.18
N LEU A 18 1.23 -3.45 16.12
CA LEU A 18 2.04 -2.71 15.16
C LEU A 18 1.26 -2.27 13.91
N LEU A 19 0.02 -2.71 13.77
CA LEU A 19 -0.84 -2.38 12.63
C LEU A 19 -1.69 -1.14 12.87
N LYS A 20 -1.19 -0.25 13.69
CA LYS A 20 -1.79 1.05 14.01
C LYS A 20 -0.68 2.07 14.20
N PRO A 21 -0.98 3.40 14.18
CA PRO A 21 0.06 4.40 14.36
C PRO A 21 0.89 4.15 15.62
N PRO A 22 2.22 4.45 15.59
CA PRO A 22 2.92 5.14 14.50
C PRO A 22 3.45 4.22 13.40
N VAL A 23 3.42 2.89 13.55
CA VAL A 23 4.09 1.98 12.61
C VAL A 23 3.20 1.64 11.41
N MET A 24 2.03 1.07 11.64
CA MET A 24 0.97 0.68 10.70
C MET A 24 1.28 -0.46 9.73
N ASN A 25 2.49 -0.58 9.21
CA ASN A 25 2.85 -1.59 8.22
C ASN A 25 3.83 -2.60 8.77
N GLN A 26 3.65 -3.88 8.43
CA GLN A 26 4.60 -4.93 8.78
C GLN A 26 4.86 -5.81 7.57
N VAL A 27 6.13 -6.00 7.23
CA VAL A 27 6.55 -6.94 6.18
C VAL A 27 6.54 -8.35 6.77
N VAL A 28 5.87 -9.27 6.08
CA VAL A 28 5.73 -10.66 6.55
C VAL A 28 7.00 -11.47 6.30
N TYR A 29 7.60 -11.33 5.13
CA TYR A 29 8.83 -12.01 4.74
C TYR A 29 9.96 -10.99 4.59
N LYS A 30 11.07 -11.19 5.29
CA LYS A 30 12.17 -10.21 5.34
C LYS A 30 13.35 -10.56 4.43
N ASP A 31 13.54 -11.84 4.12
CA ASP A 31 14.74 -12.32 3.41
C ASP A 31 14.44 -12.92 2.03
N ASN A 32 13.29 -12.61 1.46
CA ASN A 32 12.91 -13.11 0.14
C ASN A 32 13.43 -12.19 -0.98
N GLU A 33 13.47 -12.70 -2.21
CA GLU A 33 14.11 -12.00 -3.33
C GLU A 33 13.19 -11.00 -4.05
N ASN A 34 12.00 -11.41 -4.46
CA ASN A 34 11.22 -10.66 -5.43
C ASN A 34 9.98 -9.96 -4.90
N PHE A 35 9.27 -10.58 -3.96
CA PHE A 35 7.98 -10.08 -3.50
C PHE A 35 8.10 -9.30 -2.21
N ILE A 36 7.31 -8.24 -2.12
CA ILE A 36 7.01 -7.59 -0.85
C ILE A 36 5.62 -8.09 -0.45
N VAL A 37 5.54 -8.76 0.69
CA VAL A 37 4.27 -9.20 1.29
C VAL A 37 4.13 -8.47 2.60
N MET A 38 3.16 -7.56 2.68
CA MET A 38 3.00 -6.75 3.88
C MET A 38 1.55 -6.69 4.33
N VAL A 39 1.38 -6.47 5.63
CA VAL A 39 0.08 -6.23 6.23
C VAL A 39 0.04 -4.78 6.67
N VAL A 40 -1.03 -4.10 6.31
CA VAL A 40 -1.20 -2.66 6.54
C VAL A 40 -2.45 -2.43 7.38
N GLY A 41 -2.29 -1.67 8.44
CA GLY A 41 -3.40 -1.25 9.30
C GLY A 41 -3.79 0.19 9.05
N GLY A 42 -4.49 0.78 10.01
CA GLY A 42 -4.93 2.17 9.99
C GLY A 42 -5.16 2.68 11.40
N PRO A 43 -5.62 3.93 11.57
CA PRO A 43 -5.97 4.88 10.52
C PRO A 43 -4.76 5.57 9.90
N ASN A 44 -4.86 5.98 8.66
CA ASN A 44 -3.86 6.84 8.05
C ASN A 44 -4.45 8.23 7.72
N LYS A 45 -3.55 9.21 7.56
CA LYS A 45 -3.93 10.59 7.21
C LYS A 45 -3.26 11.01 5.90
N ARG A 46 -3.03 10.07 5.07
CA ARG A 46 -2.29 10.21 3.83
C ARG A 46 -3.00 11.12 2.84
N LYS A 47 -2.26 12.01 2.18
CA LYS A 47 -2.75 12.91 1.13
C LYS A 47 -2.04 12.68 -0.21
N ASP A 48 -0.87 12.06 -0.18
CA ASP A 48 -0.08 11.77 -1.37
C ASP A 48 -0.66 10.60 -2.15
N PHE A 49 -0.40 10.63 -3.46
CA PHE A 49 -0.65 9.50 -4.37
C PHE A 49 0.68 8.90 -4.73
N HIS A 50 0.78 7.59 -4.58
CA HIS A 50 1.96 6.82 -4.95
C HIS A 50 1.84 6.39 -6.41
N TYR A 51 2.92 6.53 -7.17
CA TYR A 51 3.01 6.10 -8.56
C TYR A 51 4.24 5.22 -8.71
N ASN A 52 4.05 4.01 -9.21
CA ASN A 52 5.14 3.09 -9.51
C ASN A 52 4.84 2.29 -10.78
N GLU A 53 5.88 1.65 -11.31
CA GLU A 53 5.80 0.95 -12.58
C GLU A 53 5.42 -0.52 -12.44
N THR A 54 5.06 -0.97 -11.24
CA THR A 54 4.70 -2.36 -10.97
C THR A 54 3.26 -2.46 -10.48
N GLU A 55 2.69 -3.66 -10.61
CA GLU A 55 1.36 -3.94 -10.09
C GLU A 55 1.37 -4.03 -8.57
N GLU A 56 0.22 -3.75 -7.95
CA GLU A 56 0.04 -3.89 -6.50
C GLU A 56 -1.25 -4.68 -6.25
N PHE A 57 -1.13 -5.76 -5.49
CA PHE A 57 -2.26 -6.62 -5.15
C PHE A 57 -2.77 -6.28 -3.74
N PHE A 58 -4.10 -6.12 -3.63
CA PHE A 58 -4.77 -5.83 -2.37
C PHE A 58 -5.73 -6.97 -2.02
N TYR A 59 -5.70 -7.38 -0.77
CA TYR A 59 -6.71 -8.26 -0.18
C TYR A 59 -7.13 -7.66 1.17
N GLN A 60 -8.39 -7.24 1.28
CA GLN A 60 -8.88 -6.59 2.49
C GLN A 60 -9.37 -7.64 3.47
N LEU A 61 -8.64 -7.82 4.57
CA LEU A 61 -8.88 -8.86 5.56
C LEU A 61 -9.92 -8.46 6.60
N GLU A 62 -9.83 -7.23 7.12
CA GLU A 62 -10.73 -6.70 8.15
C GLU A 62 -11.06 -5.25 7.84
N GLY A 63 -12.34 -4.92 7.88
CA GLY A 63 -12.82 -3.57 7.58
C GLY A 63 -12.76 -3.24 6.10
N ASN A 64 -13.27 -2.07 5.77
CA ASN A 64 -13.34 -1.57 4.38
C ASN A 64 -12.37 -0.42 4.20
N ILE A 65 -11.80 -0.31 3.01
CA ILE A 65 -10.93 0.83 2.66
C ILE A 65 -11.39 1.46 1.35
N VAL A 66 -10.88 2.67 1.09
CA VAL A 66 -11.03 3.33 -0.19
C VAL A 66 -9.63 3.58 -0.74
N VAL A 67 -9.38 3.14 -1.96
CA VAL A 67 -8.16 3.50 -2.69
C VAL A 67 -8.55 4.57 -3.70
N LYS A 68 -8.10 5.79 -3.48
CA LYS A 68 -8.28 6.85 -4.50
C LYS A 68 -7.26 6.61 -5.59
N ILE A 69 -7.71 6.62 -6.83
CA ILE A 69 -6.85 6.51 -8.00
C ILE A 69 -7.05 7.71 -8.93
N VAL A 70 -6.10 7.92 -9.82
CA VAL A 70 -6.28 8.86 -10.92
C VAL A 70 -6.46 8.07 -12.20
N GLU A 71 -7.64 8.19 -12.80
CA GLU A 71 -8.01 7.51 -14.04
C GLU A 71 -8.57 8.53 -15.01
N ASP A 72 -8.00 8.57 -16.22
CA ASP A 72 -8.39 9.54 -17.25
C ASP A 72 -8.39 10.99 -16.75
N GLY A 73 -7.40 11.34 -15.95
CA GLY A 73 -7.23 12.69 -15.41
C GLY A 73 -8.18 13.07 -14.28
N LYS A 74 -8.91 12.11 -13.73
CA LYS A 74 -9.86 12.35 -12.63
C LYS A 74 -9.58 11.42 -11.46
N ILE A 75 -9.79 11.95 -10.26
CA ILE A 75 -9.72 11.15 -9.03
C ILE A 75 -10.99 10.32 -8.93
N VAL A 76 -10.81 9.00 -8.80
CA VAL A 76 -11.89 8.02 -8.68
C VAL A 76 -11.68 7.22 -7.40
N ASP A 77 -12.76 6.98 -6.66
CA ASP A 77 -12.73 6.16 -5.45
C ASP A 77 -12.97 4.69 -5.78
N ILE A 78 -12.00 3.86 -5.45
CA ILE A 78 -12.13 2.40 -5.55
C ILE A 78 -12.37 1.87 -4.14
N HIS A 79 -13.54 1.30 -3.92
CA HIS A 79 -13.89 0.69 -2.64
C HIS A 79 -13.44 -0.76 -2.62
N ILE A 80 -12.64 -1.13 -1.62
CA ILE A 80 -12.25 -2.51 -1.37
C ILE A 80 -12.84 -2.88 -0.01
N ASN A 81 -13.91 -3.66 -0.03
CA ASN A 81 -14.59 -4.07 1.18
C ASN A 81 -13.95 -5.31 1.78
N GLU A 82 -14.25 -5.57 3.06
CA GLU A 82 -13.74 -6.76 3.74
C GLU A 82 -14.03 -8.01 2.91
N GLY A 83 -13.00 -8.83 2.71
CA GLY A 83 -13.07 -10.04 1.90
C GLY A 83 -12.81 -9.84 0.41
N GLU A 84 -12.70 -8.60 -0.06
CA GLU A 84 -12.50 -8.32 -1.48
C GLU A 84 -11.03 -8.21 -1.84
N ILE A 85 -10.72 -8.50 -3.09
CA ILE A 85 -9.38 -8.37 -3.67
C ILE A 85 -9.41 -7.36 -4.82
N PHE A 86 -8.25 -6.74 -5.06
CA PHE A 86 -8.09 -5.79 -6.15
C PHE A 86 -6.65 -5.84 -6.68
N LEU A 87 -6.50 -5.97 -7.99
CA LEU A 87 -5.19 -5.85 -8.61
C LEU A 87 -5.09 -4.47 -9.28
N LEU A 88 -4.25 -3.62 -8.70
CA LEU A 88 -3.99 -2.30 -9.26
C LEU A 88 -2.99 -2.42 -10.40
N PRO A 89 -3.33 -1.95 -11.62
CA PRO A 89 -2.38 -1.96 -12.73
C PRO A 89 -1.15 -1.09 -12.46
N PRO A 90 -0.04 -1.34 -13.18
CA PRO A 90 1.11 -0.46 -13.10
C PRO A 90 0.78 0.93 -13.63
N LYS A 91 1.54 1.93 -13.17
CA LYS A 91 1.45 3.32 -13.64
C LYS A 91 0.11 4.00 -13.36
N VAL A 92 -0.56 3.61 -12.29
CA VAL A 92 -1.78 4.26 -11.83
C VAL A 92 -1.48 4.96 -10.50
N PRO A 93 -1.58 6.29 -10.44
CA PRO A 93 -1.46 7.00 -9.17
C PRO A 93 -2.55 6.52 -8.20
N HIS A 94 -2.16 6.20 -6.97
CA HIS A 94 -3.09 5.65 -5.99
C HIS A 94 -2.78 6.12 -4.57
N SER A 95 -3.83 6.27 -3.79
CA SER A 95 -3.76 6.72 -2.40
C SER A 95 -4.71 5.90 -1.55
N PRO A 96 -4.22 4.83 -0.91
CA PRO A 96 -5.06 4.04 -0.01
C PRO A 96 -5.44 4.87 1.23
N ARG A 97 -6.73 4.96 1.50
CA ARG A 97 -7.30 5.67 2.64
C ARG A 97 -7.87 4.63 3.59
N ARG A 98 -7.21 4.45 4.73
CA ARG A 98 -7.47 3.34 5.65
C ARG A 98 -8.03 3.85 6.96
N PRO A 99 -9.24 3.42 7.37
CA PRO A 99 -9.79 3.78 8.67
C PRO A 99 -9.14 2.98 9.80
N ALA A 100 -9.43 3.38 11.03
CA ALA A 100 -9.00 2.64 12.22
C ALA A 100 -9.54 1.20 12.18
N ASN A 101 -8.78 0.28 12.74
CA ASN A 101 -9.13 -1.13 12.85
C ASN A 101 -9.28 -1.86 11.51
N SER A 102 -8.77 -1.28 10.42
CA SER A 102 -8.68 -1.98 9.15
C SER A 102 -7.39 -2.77 9.07
N VAL A 103 -7.45 -3.92 8.41
CA VAL A 103 -6.28 -4.78 8.17
C VAL A 103 -6.35 -5.27 6.73
N GLY A 104 -5.31 -5.00 5.98
CA GLY A 104 -5.21 -5.43 4.59
C GLY A 104 -3.88 -6.09 4.28
N LEU A 105 -3.91 -7.04 3.36
CA LEU A 105 -2.71 -7.64 2.78
C LEU A 105 -2.40 -6.90 1.49
N VAL A 106 -1.16 -6.50 1.33
CA VAL A 106 -0.66 -5.88 0.10
C VAL A 106 0.56 -6.66 -0.37
N MET A 107 0.56 -7.01 -1.65
CA MET A 107 1.70 -7.65 -2.28
C MET A 107 2.15 -6.82 -3.47
N GLU A 108 3.44 -6.60 -3.58
CA GLU A 108 4.06 -5.93 -4.71
C GLU A 108 5.45 -6.47 -4.96
N ILE A 109 6.08 -6.04 -6.03
CA ILE A 109 7.41 -6.49 -6.41
C ILE A 109 8.45 -5.49 -5.90
N LYS A 110 9.57 -5.99 -5.40
CA LYS A 110 10.72 -5.15 -5.03
C LYS A 110 11.23 -4.43 -6.27
N ARG A 111 11.61 -3.14 -6.10
CA ARG A 111 12.08 -2.32 -7.20
C ARG A 111 13.52 -2.66 -7.56
N PRO A 112 13.85 -2.72 -8.88
CA PRO A 112 15.24 -2.67 -9.31
C PRO A 112 15.92 -1.38 -8.83
N ALA A 113 17.24 -1.39 -8.73
CA ALA A 113 17.99 -0.26 -8.18
C ALA A 113 17.82 1.05 -8.97
N ASP A 114 17.50 0.95 -10.26
CA ASP A 114 17.32 2.09 -11.16
C ASP A 114 15.87 2.55 -11.31
N MET A 115 14.93 1.87 -10.66
CA MET A 115 13.51 2.25 -10.72
C MET A 115 13.19 3.33 -9.68
N LEU A 116 12.51 4.38 -10.12
CA LEU A 116 12.03 5.45 -9.25
C LEU A 116 10.54 5.34 -9.04
N ASP A 117 10.12 5.50 -7.79
CA ASP A 117 8.72 5.71 -7.44
C ASP A 117 8.45 7.21 -7.44
N ALA A 118 7.23 7.60 -7.78
CA ALA A 118 6.79 8.98 -7.67
C ALA A 118 5.75 9.11 -6.57
N PHE A 119 5.80 10.25 -5.88
CA PHE A 119 4.81 10.65 -4.90
C PHE A 119 4.20 11.94 -5.39
N GLN A 120 2.89 11.95 -5.53
CA GLN A 120 2.15 13.02 -6.20
C GLN A 120 1.06 13.57 -5.29
N TRP A 121 0.82 14.86 -5.39
CA TRP A 121 -0.26 15.53 -4.67
C TRP A 121 -1.18 16.18 -5.68
N TYR A 122 -2.47 15.88 -5.57
CA TYR A 122 -3.50 16.35 -6.48
C TYR A 122 -4.48 17.27 -5.77
N CYS A 123 -5.06 18.20 -6.52
CA CYS A 123 -6.21 18.96 -6.05
C CYS A 123 -7.42 18.03 -6.04
N GLU A 124 -7.99 17.78 -4.87
CA GLU A 124 -9.13 16.87 -4.73
C GLU A 124 -10.43 17.47 -5.30
N SER A 125 -10.45 18.78 -5.60
CA SER A 125 -11.60 19.43 -6.24
C SER A 125 -11.59 19.34 -7.76
N CYS A 126 -10.41 19.52 -8.39
CA CYS A 126 -10.31 19.57 -9.86
C CYS A 126 -9.41 18.49 -10.45
N SER A 127 -8.80 17.65 -9.62
CA SER A 127 -7.92 16.55 -10.03
C SER A 127 -6.63 16.99 -10.72
N SER A 128 -6.22 18.25 -10.57
CA SER A 128 -4.96 18.76 -11.12
C SER A 128 -3.78 18.27 -10.29
N LEU A 129 -2.69 17.87 -10.96
CA LEU A 129 -1.44 17.56 -10.29
C LEU A 129 -0.82 18.85 -9.75
N LEU A 130 -0.59 18.90 -8.42
CA LEU A 130 -0.04 20.07 -7.74
C LEU A 130 1.46 19.96 -7.51
N TYR A 131 1.95 18.76 -7.21
CA TYR A 131 3.35 18.54 -6.85
C TYR A 131 3.71 17.07 -7.10
N GLU A 132 4.95 16.83 -7.50
CA GLU A 132 5.48 15.47 -7.70
C GLU A 132 6.92 15.41 -7.20
N GLU A 133 7.26 14.33 -6.51
CA GLU A 133 8.61 14.01 -6.09
C GLU A 133 8.94 12.57 -6.47
N LYS A 134 10.12 12.35 -7.07
CA LYS A 134 10.57 11.03 -7.48
C LYS A 134 11.78 10.61 -6.65
N LEU A 135 11.75 9.38 -6.15
CA LEU A 135 12.87 8.83 -5.37
C LEU A 135 12.90 7.31 -5.48
N PRO A 136 14.09 6.69 -5.29
CA PRO A 136 14.15 5.24 -5.19
C PRO A 136 13.56 4.78 -3.85
N VAL A 137 12.76 3.70 -3.88
CA VAL A 137 12.21 3.07 -2.68
C VAL A 137 12.96 1.76 -2.46
N HIS A 138 13.83 1.72 -1.46
CA HIS A 138 14.62 0.54 -1.09
C HIS A 138 13.99 -0.21 0.08
N ASP A 139 13.34 0.51 0.98
CA ASP A 139 12.64 -0.05 2.13
C ASP A 139 11.22 0.51 2.14
N ILE A 140 10.25 -0.36 1.83
CA ILE A 140 8.85 0.03 1.68
C ILE A 140 8.24 0.58 2.98
N VAL A 141 8.77 0.18 4.13
CA VAL A 141 8.26 0.65 5.41
C VAL A 141 8.86 2.01 5.79
N LYS A 142 10.16 2.21 5.51
CA LYS A 142 10.88 3.43 5.90
C LYS A 142 10.77 4.56 4.89
N ASP A 143 10.76 4.22 3.59
CA ASP A 143 10.89 5.20 2.52
C ASP A 143 9.53 5.78 2.07
N LEU A 144 8.42 5.12 2.37
CA LEU A 144 7.10 5.62 2.01
C LEU A 144 6.63 6.70 3.00
N PRO A 145 6.00 7.78 2.52
CA PRO A 145 5.40 8.77 3.39
C PRO A 145 4.21 8.18 4.15
N VAL A 146 4.05 8.62 5.38
CA VAL A 146 2.98 8.17 6.28
C VAL A 146 1.81 9.13 6.31
#